data_4aa25417743d5a49006ee62229a50927
#
_entry.id   4aa25417743d5a49006ee62229a50927
#
_cell.length_a   1.000
_cell.length_b   1.000
_cell.length_c   1.000
_cell.angle_alpha   90.00
_cell.angle_beta   90.00
_cell.angle_gamma   90.00
#
_symmetry.space_group_name_H-M   'P 1'
#
loop_
_entity.id
_entity.type
_entity.pdbx_description
1 polymer ?
#
loop_
_entity_poly.entity_id
_entity_poly.type
_entity_poly.pdbx_seq_one_letter_code
_entity_poly.pdbx_strand_id
1 'polypeptide(L)'
;MVKYQSTRGHKETISFEDVILSGLAPDKGLYLPDSLTIDNLNHLTEEDLSYEDFVKTIFIALDKNSAKYVDDLSLYSGFEHSAEPVLKDLNDTTLIMELFHGPTKSFKDYALQPLGAIADKRLSELGERGLVLVATSGDTGSAAIQAVKESENIDIVVLHPADKISDYQRQQMTSVIKDNVFNIAVNGSYDDCQRIAKEILSDNPFERRIISLNSINWLRVMGQVSYYVWLTKQFTSPINVAIPSGNFGNAYSAWFGRSHGLKINQIMCTTNVNDVLKRFTDTGTLEPLITKPSVAPSLSLIHISEPTRPERIAYGGLWLK
;
A
#
# COMPACT_ATOMS: atom_id res chain seq x y z
N MET A 1 6.30 -23.05 -7.30
CA MET A 1 6.73 -21.63 -7.37
C MET A 1 5.43 -20.83 -7.45
N VAL A 2 5.23 -19.88 -6.55
CA VAL A 2 4.04 -19.00 -6.55
C VAL A 2 3.96 -18.25 -7.86
N LYS A 3 2.79 -18.16 -8.44
CA LYS A 3 2.51 -17.39 -9.66
C LYS A 3 1.52 -16.28 -9.33
N TYR A 4 1.66 -15.17 -10.02
CA TYR A 4 0.80 -14.00 -9.82
C TYR A 4 -0.13 -13.84 -11.01
N GLN A 5 -1.42 -13.80 -10.73
CA GLN A 5 -2.49 -13.75 -11.72
C GLN A 5 -3.29 -12.47 -11.61
N SER A 6 -3.75 -11.94 -12.75
CA SER A 6 -4.62 -10.78 -12.76
C SER A 6 -6.00 -11.05 -12.16
N THR A 7 -6.47 -10.15 -11.30
CA THR A 7 -7.84 -10.17 -10.75
C THR A 7 -8.93 -9.98 -11.81
N ARG A 8 -8.58 -9.58 -13.04
CA ARG A 8 -9.52 -9.37 -14.14
C ARG A 8 -9.50 -10.47 -15.19
N GLY A 9 -8.65 -11.50 -14.99
CA GLY A 9 -8.65 -12.69 -15.83
C GLY A 9 -7.68 -12.65 -17.00
N HIS A 10 -6.72 -11.75 -17.01
CA HIS A 10 -5.58 -11.84 -17.92
C HIS A 10 -4.90 -13.19 -17.71
N LYS A 11 -4.66 -13.92 -18.80
CA LYS A 11 -4.26 -15.34 -18.72
C LYS A 11 -2.79 -15.54 -18.36
N GLU A 12 -1.95 -14.57 -18.70
CA GLU A 12 -0.51 -14.68 -18.40
C GLU A 12 -0.28 -14.45 -16.91
N THR A 13 0.47 -15.34 -16.32
CA THR A 13 0.94 -15.23 -14.94
C THR A 13 2.37 -14.71 -14.94
N ILE A 14 2.74 -13.96 -13.91
CA ILE A 14 4.09 -13.44 -13.73
C ILE A 14 4.75 -14.03 -12.48
N SER A 15 6.06 -13.87 -12.37
CA SER A 15 6.86 -14.29 -11.21
C SER A 15 6.80 -13.26 -10.08
N PHE A 16 7.37 -13.62 -8.91
CA PHE A 16 7.57 -12.66 -7.82
C PHE A 16 8.47 -11.50 -8.26
N GLU A 17 9.54 -11.80 -8.96
CA GLU A 17 10.51 -10.85 -9.48
C GLU A 17 9.88 -9.80 -10.41
N ASP A 18 8.87 -10.21 -11.16
CA ASP A 18 8.15 -9.31 -12.06
C ASP A 18 7.09 -8.49 -11.32
N VAL A 19 6.41 -9.10 -10.32
CA VAL A 19 5.38 -8.38 -9.56
C VAL A 19 5.95 -7.26 -8.68
N ILE A 20 7.22 -7.37 -8.27
CA ILE A 20 7.92 -6.29 -7.53
C ILE A 20 7.79 -4.96 -8.29
N LEU A 21 8.04 -4.99 -9.59
CA LEU A 21 8.08 -3.79 -10.43
C LEU A 21 6.74 -3.50 -11.13
N SER A 22 5.80 -4.46 -11.12
CA SER A 22 4.53 -4.35 -11.83
C SER A 22 3.39 -3.99 -10.89
N GLY A 23 2.74 -2.87 -11.11
CA GLY A 23 1.55 -2.50 -10.33
C GLY A 23 0.27 -3.14 -10.86
N LEU A 24 0.13 -3.19 -12.18
CA LEU A 24 -1.08 -3.63 -12.87
C LEU A 24 -0.77 -4.63 -13.98
N ALA A 25 -1.70 -5.55 -14.17
CA ALA A 25 -1.74 -6.40 -15.35
C ALA A 25 -2.20 -5.60 -16.60
N PRO A 26 -1.95 -6.10 -17.84
CA PRO A 26 -2.37 -5.43 -19.08
C PRO A 26 -3.88 -5.14 -19.15
N ASP A 27 -4.70 -5.97 -18.49
CA ASP A 27 -6.15 -5.78 -18.38
C ASP A 27 -6.54 -4.83 -17.23
N LYS A 28 -5.55 -4.17 -16.61
CA LYS A 28 -5.70 -3.28 -15.45
C LYS A 28 -6.23 -3.98 -14.19
N GLY A 29 -6.06 -5.30 -14.09
CA GLY A 29 -6.26 -6.08 -12.86
C GLY A 29 -5.06 -5.96 -11.94
N LEU A 30 -5.26 -6.26 -10.65
CA LEU A 30 -4.17 -6.41 -9.70
C LEU A 30 -3.54 -7.80 -9.88
N TYR A 31 -2.25 -7.89 -9.66
CA TYR A 31 -1.59 -9.18 -9.54
C TYR A 31 -1.73 -9.68 -8.11
N LEU A 32 -2.36 -10.85 -7.96
CA LEU A 32 -2.46 -11.58 -6.70
C LEU A 32 -1.83 -12.97 -6.85
N PRO A 33 -1.24 -13.53 -5.77
CA PRO A 33 -0.70 -14.87 -5.82
C PRO A 33 -1.82 -15.90 -6.04
N ASP A 34 -1.55 -16.93 -6.85
CA ASP A 34 -2.44 -18.06 -7.07
C ASP A 34 -2.43 -19.03 -5.87
N SER A 35 -1.37 -19.01 -5.09
CA SER A 35 -1.13 -19.82 -3.89
C SER A 35 -0.19 -19.06 -2.96
N LEU A 36 -0.14 -19.44 -1.70
CA LEU A 36 0.84 -18.94 -0.74
C LEU A 36 1.82 -20.02 -0.35
N THR A 37 3.00 -19.64 0.12
CA THR A 37 3.98 -20.55 0.68
C THR A 37 3.47 -21.15 2.00
N ILE A 38 2.67 -20.40 2.75
CA ILE A 38 2.06 -20.82 4.01
C ILE A 38 0.54 -20.80 3.91
N ASP A 39 -0.11 -21.85 4.40
CA ASP A 39 -1.57 -21.95 4.40
C ASP A 39 -2.23 -21.16 5.54
N ASN A 40 -1.51 -20.93 6.64
CA ASN A 40 -2.05 -20.28 7.82
C ASN A 40 -1.01 -19.36 8.48
N LEU A 41 -1.22 -18.06 8.36
CA LEU A 41 -0.36 -17.02 8.92
C LEU A 41 -0.29 -17.02 10.47
N ASN A 42 -1.29 -17.61 11.13
CA ASN A 42 -1.29 -17.72 12.59
C ASN A 42 -0.26 -18.74 13.10
N HIS A 43 0.22 -19.63 12.24
CA HIS A 43 1.23 -20.63 12.59
C HIS A 43 2.67 -20.09 12.54
N LEU A 44 2.87 -18.86 12.10
CA LEU A 44 4.18 -18.21 12.19
C LEU A 44 4.55 -18.06 13.67
N THR A 45 5.48 -18.89 14.12
CA THR A 45 6.02 -18.85 15.49
C THR A 45 7.37 -18.17 15.41
N GLU A 46 7.51 -17.06 16.08
CA GLU A 46 8.78 -16.34 16.21
C GLU A 46 8.84 -15.69 17.57
N GLU A 47 9.80 -16.14 18.34
CA GLU A 47 10.15 -15.59 19.63
C GLU A 47 11.38 -14.69 19.44
N ASP A 48 11.38 -13.52 20.04
CA ASP A 48 12.51 -12.60 20.14
C ASP A 48 13.09 -11.98 18.85
N LEU A 49 12.29 -11.84 17.78
CA LEU A 49 12.73 -11.10 16.59
C LEU A 49 12.48 -9.59 16.71
N SER A 50 13.37 -8.81 16.09
CA SER A 50 13.03 -7.42 15.80
C SER A 50 11.81 -7.35 14.87
N TYR A 51 11.05 -6.24 14.93
CA TYR A 51 9.90 -6.09 14.03
C TYR A 51 10.31 -6.18 12.55
N GLU A 52 11.48 -5.67 12.19
CA GLU A 52 11.99 -5.76 10.82
C GLU A 52 12.22 -7.22 10.40
N ASP A 53 12.89 -8.03 11.23
CA ASP A 53 13.12 -9.44 10.93
C ASP A 53 11.82 -10.24 10.91
N PHE A 54 10.89 -9.90 11.80
CA PHE A 54 9.55 -10.44 11.77
C PHE A 54 8.83 -10.16 10.43
N VAL A 55 8.93 -8.93 9.90
CA VAL A 55 8.37 -8.59 8.59
C VAL A 55 9.06 -9.37 7.47
N LYS A 56 10.38 -9.53 7.50
CA LYS A 56 11.10 -10.37 6.53
C LYS A 56 10.56 -11.80 6.51
N THR A 57 10.35 -12.39 7.67
CA THR A 57 9.80 -13.74 7.77
C THR A 57 8.37 -13.81 7.22
N ILE A 58 7.55 -12.79 7.41
CA ILE A 58 6.21 -12.76 6.81
C ILE A 58 6.29 -12.67 5.28
N PHE A 59 7.18 -11.85 4.74
CA PHE A 59 7.39 -11.81 3.29
C PHE A 59 7.77 -13.18 2.74
N ILE A 60 8.71 -13.88 3.39
CA ILE A 60 9.14 -15.24 2.99
C ILE A 60 8.00 -16.26 3.13
N ALA A 61 7.18 -16.13 4.17
CA ALA A 61 6.01 -17.00 4.36
C ALA A 61 4.93 -16.78 3.29
N LEU A 62 4.73 -15.54 2.83
CA LEU A 62 3.80 -15.24 1.75
C LEU A 62 4.33 -15.69 0.39
N ASP A 63 5.60 -15.46 0.11
CA ASP A 63 6.31 -16.00 -1.05
C ASP A 63 7.78 -16.23 -0.74
N LYS A 64 8.23 -17.49 -0.76
CA LYS A 64 9.62 -17.86 -0.48
C LYS A 64 10.67 -17.20 -1.39
N ASN A 65 10.28 -16.76 -2.59
CA ASN A 65 11.21 -16.07 -3.49
C ASN A 65 11.56 -14.67 -2.98
N SER A 66 10.77 -14.13 -2.03
CA SER A 66 11.07 -12.85 -1.41
C SER A 66 12.36 -12.87 -0.58
N ALA A 67 12.78 -14.04 -0.06
CA ALA A 67 14.00 -14.20 0.73
C ALA A 67 15.23 -13.57 0.04
N LYS A 68 15.38 -13.83 -1.26
CA LYS A 68 16.45 -13.24 -2.09
C LYS A 68 16.53 -11.71 -1.96
N TYR A 69 15.41 -11.06 -1.71
CA TYR A 69 15.30 -9.60 -1.68
C TYR A 69 15.32 -9.02 -0.27
N VAL A 70 14.79 -9.74 0.72
CA VAL A 70 14.64 -9.17 2.06
C VAL A 70 15.77 -9.48 3.02
N ASP A 71 16.50 -10.60 2.83
CA ASP A 71 17.47 -11.08 3.82
C ASP A 71 18.57 -10.05 4.13
N ASP A 72 19.12 -9.39 3.12
CA ASP A 72 20.23 -8.44 3.24
C ASP A 72 19.80 -6.96 3.31
N LEU A 73 18.49 -6.68 3.28
CA LEU A 73 18.00 -5.31 3.26
C LEU A 73 17.61 -4.82 4.65
N SER A 74 17.85 -3.54 4.90
CA SER A 74 17.12 -2.79 5.92
C SER A 74 15.82 -2.27 5.32
N LEU A 75 14.68 -2.85 5.77
CA LEU A 75 13.37 -2.54 5.24
C LEU A 75 12.79 -1.23 5.80
N TYR A 76 13.30 -0.76 6.94
CA TYR A 76 12.77 0.39 7.67
C TYR A 76 13.85 1.43 8.00
N SER A 77 14.87 1.55 7.17
CA SER A 77 15.97 2.52 7.36
C SER A 77 15.52 3.98 7.49
N GLY A 78 14.34 4.32 6.98
CA GLY A 78 13.76 5.66 7.10
C GLY A 78 13.07 5.95 8.43
N PHE A 79 12.91 4.95 9.32
CA PHE A 79 12.36 5.16 10.66
C PHE A 79 13.44 5.66 11.60
N GLU A 80 13.14 6.70 12.39
CA GLU A 80 14.08 7.25 13.38
C GLU A 80 14.28 6.31 14.59
N HIS A 81 13.27 5.50 14.86
CA HIS A 81 13.22 4.52 15.95
C HIS A 81 12.75 3.17 15.42
N SER A 82 12.41 2.25 16.31
CA SER A 82 11.82 0.97 15.90
C SER A 82 10.58 1.19 15.04
N ALA A 83 10.45 0.40 13.97
CA ALA A 83 9.23 0.35 13.15
C ALA A 83 8.13 -0.50 13.80
N GLU A 84 8.35 -1.08 14.98
CA GLU A 84 7.34 -1.86 15.68
C GLU A 84 6.09 -1.01 15.97
N PRO A 85 4.88 -1.49 15.61
CA PRO A 85 3.65 -0.79 15.91
C PRO A 85 3.46 -0.63 17.42
N VAL A 86 2.89 0.50 17.84
CA VAL A 86 2.64 0.78 19.26
C VAL A 86 1.16 0.57 19.56
N LEU A 87 0.87 -0.17 20.64
CA LEU A 87 -0.49 -0.29 21.14
C LEU A 87 -0.71 0.66 22.32
N LYS A 88 -1.78 1.45 22.25
CA LYS A 88 -2.20 2.39 23.30
C LYS A 88 -3.60 2.04 23.77
N ASP A 89 -3.77 1.92 25.07
CA ASP A 89 -5.09 1.76 25.69
C ASP A 89 -5.91 3.04 25.51
N LEU A 90 -7.06 2.92 24.91
CA LEU A 90 -8.07 3.97 24.88
C LEU A 90 -9.03 3.81 26.06
N ASN A 91 -9.39 2.59 26.37
CA ASN A 91 -10.17 2.16 27.54
C ASN A 91 -10.01 0.64 27.75
N ASP A 92 -10.73 0.07 28.72
CA ASP A 92 -10.60 -1.35 29.14
C ASP A 92 -10.85 -2.36 27.99
N THR A 93 -11.47 -1.98 26.91
CA THR A 93 -11.87 -2.88 25.81
C THR A 93 -11.38 -2.44 24.44
N THR A 94 -10.74 -1.27 24.34
CA THR A 94 -10.35 -0.67 23.07
C THR A 94 -8.91 -0.20 23.12
N LEU A 95 -8.16 -0.63 22.12
CA LEU A 95 -6.77 -0.22 21.89
C LEU A 95 -6.65 0.55 20.58
N ILE A 96 -5.69 1.44 20.50
CA ILE A 96 -5.26 2.08 19.27
C ILE A 96 -3.93 1.48 18.87
N MET A 97 -3.86 0.91 17.66
CA MET A 97 -2.61 0.57 17.02
C MET A 97 -2.09 1.80 16.27
N GLU A 98 -1.03 2.40 16.79
CA GLU A 98 -0.41 3.58 16.20
C GLU A 98 0.53 3.16 15.05
N LEU A 99 0.24 3.60 13.84
CA LEU A 99 1.03 3.35 12.63
C LEU A 99 1.60 4.64 12.04
N PHE A 100 1.84 5.65 12.87
CA PHE A 100 2.32 6.96 12.45
C PHE A 100 3.74 7.32 12.97
N HIS A 101 4.52 6.31 13.33
CA HIS A 101 5.89 6.51 13.82
C HIS A 101 6.96 6.53 12.70
N GLY A 102 6.53 6.32 11.46
CA GLY A 102 7.42 6.40 10.30
C GLY A 102 7.70 7.83 9.83
N PRO A 103 8.55 8.00 8.81
CA PRO A 103 9.08 9.30 8.38
C PRO A 103 8.00 10.28 7.89
N THR A 104 6.86 9.80 7.40
CA THR A 104 5.77 10.68 6.93
C THR A 104 4.59 10.74 7.90
N LYS A 105 4.70 10.09 9.05
CA LYS A 105 3.61 9.98 10.03
C LYS A 105 2.33 9.35 9.46
N SER A 106 2.51 8.44 8.50
CA SER A 106 1.43 7.70 7.84
C SER A 106 1.67 6.19 7.88
N PHE A 107 0.61 5.40 8.07
CA PHE A 107 0.70 3.93 7.99
C PHE A 107 1.29 3.43 6.66
N LYS A 108 1.30 4.28 5.63
CA LYS A 108 1.85 3.94 4.31
C LYS A 108 3.36 3.70 4.35
N ASP A 109 4.06 4.29 5.32
CA ASP A 109 5.50 4.05 5.52
C ASP A 109 5.81 2.57 5.74
N TYR A 110 4.95 1.86 6.49
CA TYR A 110 5.12 0.43 6.79
C TYR A 110 5.12 -0.48 5.57
N ALA A 111 4.49 -0.06 4.50
CA ALA A 111 4.41 -0.82 3.25
C ALA A 111 5.33 -0.26 2.15
N LEU A 112 5.49 1.07 2.10
CA LEU A 112 6.28 1.69 1.03
C LEU A 112 7.78 1.60 1.27
N GLN A 113 8.25 1.64 2.52
CA GLN A 113 9.67 1.47 2.83
C GLN A 113 10.18 0.10 2.34
N PRO A 114 9.57 -1.04 2.71
CA PRO A 114 9.96 -2.34 2.16
C PRO A 114 9.87 -2.41 0.63
N LEU A 115 8.77 -1.91 0.06
CA LEU A 115 8.59 -1.93 -1.40
C LEU A 115 9.67 -1.14 -2.14
N GLY A 116 10.02 0.05 -1.65
CA GLY A 116 11.09 0.87 -2.24
C GLY A 116 12.43 0.16 -2.22
N ALA A 117 12.82 -0.38 -1.06
CA ALA A 117 14.08 -1.11 -0.90
C ALA A 117 14.17 -2.36 -1.80
N ILE A 118 13.10 -3.15 -1.85
CA ILE A 118 13.03 -4.37 -2.68
C ILE A 118 13.05 -4.01 -4.17
N ALA A 119 12.32 -2.97 -4.58
CA ALA A 119 12.30 -2.52 -5.97
C ALA A 119 13.67 -2.00 -6.43
N ASP A 120 14.35 -1.23 -5.59
CA ASP A 120 15.70 -0.73 -5.89
C ASP A 120 16.69 -1.87 -6.07
N LYS A 121 16.70 -2.85 -5.16
CA LYS A 121 17.53 -4.07 -5.28
C LYS A 121 17.22 -4.84 -6.57
N ARG A 122 15.93 -4.96 -6.92
CA ARG A 122 15.55 -5.65 -8.17
C ARG A 122 16.04 -4.93 -9.41
N LEU A 123 15.95 -3.61 -9.46
CA LEU A 123 16.47 -2.80 -10.57
C LEU A 123 18.00 -2.89 -10.68
N SER A 124 18.68 -2.84 -9.55
CA SER A 124 20.14 -3.03 -9.50
C SER A 124 20.56 -4.37 -10.10
N GLU A 125 19.84 -5.46 -9.80
CA GLU A 125 20.11 -6.78 -10.41
C GLU A 125 19.91 -6.79 -11.94
N LEU A 126 18.97 -6.01 -12.43
CA LEU A 126 18.69 -5.88 -13.86
C LEU A 126 19.66 -4.94 -14.58
N GLY A 127 20.42 -4.13 -13.84
CA GLY A 127 21.20 -3.03 -14.39
C GLY A 127 20.32 -1.94 -15.02
N GLU A 128 19.09 -1.78 -14.52
CA GLU A 128 18.09 -0.85 -15.04
C GLU A 128 17.84 0.30 -14.08
N ARG A 129 17.34 1.42 -14.60
CA ARG A 129 16.74 2.51 -13.82
C ARG A 129 15.25 2.55 -14.04
N GLY A 130 14.51 2.69 -12.96
CA GLY A 130 13.04 2.80 -12.98
C GLY A 130 12.56 4.23 -12.75
N LEU A 131 11.34 4.50 -13.17
CA LEU A 131 10.61 5.72 -12.91
C LEU A 131 9.35 5.40 -12.10
N VAL A 132 9.26 5.95 -10.91
CA VAL A 132 8.03 5.95 -10.11
C VAL A 132 7.22 7.19 -10.46
N LEU A 133 6.00 7.00 -10.94
CA LEU A 133 5.06 8.08 -11.22
C LEU A 133 3.87 7.99 -10.28
N VAL A 134 3.68 9.02 -9.46
CA VAL A 134 2.61 9.08 -8.45
C VAL A 134 1.76 10.32 -8.66
N ALA A 135 0.47 10.15 -8.91
CA ALA A 135 -0.51 11.21 -8.72
C ALA A 135 -1.06 11.10 -7.29
N THR A 136 -0.97 12.16 -6.51
CA THR A 136 -1.32 12.12 -5.09
C THR A 136 -2.13 13.33 -4.65
N SER A 137 -2.98 13.11 -3.66
CA SER A 137 -3.63 14.17 -2.88
C SER A 137 -2.93 14.44 -1.55
N GLY A 138 -1.75 13.82 -1.31
CA GLY A 138 -0.98 14.04 -0.08
C GLY A 138 -0.10 12.87 0.35
N ASP A 139 -0.54 12.08 1.34
CA ASP A 139 0.28 11.11 2.09
C ASP A 139 0.97 10.03 1.26
N THR A 140 0.37 9.59 0.14
CA THR A 140 1.02 8.57 -0.70
C THR A 140 2.26 9.11 -1.40
N GLY A 141 2.22 10.37 -1.82
CA GLY A 141 3.37 11.03 -2.45
C GLY A 141 4.53 11.18 -1.48
N SER A 142 4.28 11.70 -0.28
CA SER A 142 5.33 11.87 0.74
C SER A 142 5.94 10.53 1.16
N ALA A 143 5.10 9.51 1.38
CA ALA A 143 5.59 8.18 1.76
C ALA A 143 6.37 7.50 0.62
N ALA A 144 5.96 7.68 -0.64
CA ALA A 144 6.69 7.17 -1.79
C ALA A 144 8.05 7.86 -1.96
N ILE A 145 8.11 9.20 -1.79
CA ILE A 145 9.37 9.94 -1.81
C ILE A 145 10.32 9.39 -0.73
N GLN A 146 9.84 9.27 0.51
CA GLN A 146 10.67 8.79 1.62
C GLN A 146 11.17 7.36 1.39
N ALA A 147 10.40 6.52 0.70
CA ALA A 147 10.77 5.14 0.39
C ALA A 147 11.90 5.02 -0.66
N VAL A 148 12.05 6.02 -1.55
CA VAL A 148 13.00 5.91 -2.67
C VAL A 148 13.99 7.06 -2.78
N LYS A 149 13.96 8.04 -1.89
CA LYS A 149 14.84 9.23 -1.95
C LYS A 149 16.35 8.90 -1.89
N GLU A 150 16.72 7.78 -1.32
CA GLU A 150 18.11 7.31 -1.23
C GLU A 150 18.41 6.22 -2.28
N SER A 151 17.47 5.89 -3.16
CA SER A 151 17.66 4.91 -4.22
C SER A 151 18.59 5.43 -5.30
N GLU A 152 19.50 4.57 -5.76
CA GLU A 152 20.38 4.85 -6.91
C GLU A 152 19.72 4.49 -8.25
N ASN A 153 18.70 3.62 -8.22
CA ASN A 153 18.09 3.07 -9.42
C ASN A 153 16.66 3.56 -9.67
N ILE A 154 16.09 4.37 -8.76
CA ILE A 154 14.72 4.86 -8.88
C ILE A 154 14.67 6.38 -8.91
N ASP A 155 14.10 6.92 -9.97
CA ASP A 155 13.65 8.31 -10.00
C ASP A 155 12.16 8.36 -9.65
N ILE A 156 11.72 9.39 -8.93
CA ILE A 156 10.31 9.59 -8.57
C ILE A 156 9.78 10.94 -9.04
N VAL A 157 8.67 10.91 -9.75
CA VAL A 157 7.89 12.09 -10.12
C VAL A 157 6.56 12.05 -9.39
N VAL A 158 6.29 13.08 -8.61
CA VAL A 158 5.05 13.25 -7.87
C VAL A 158 4.25 14.40 -8.46
N LEU A 159 3.06 14.08 -8.97
CA LEU A 159 2.09 15.06 -9.45
C LEU A 159 1.07 15.34 -8.34
N HIS A 160 0.90 16.60 -8.00
CA HIS A 160 -0.11 17.01 -7.03
C HIS A 160 -0.82 18.30 -7.44
N PRO A 161 -2.08 18.51 -7.04
CA PRO A 161 -2.77 19.78 -7.30
C PRO A 161 -2.07 20.93 -6.59
N ALA A 162 -1.86 22.06 -7.27
CA ALA A 162 -1.10 23.20 -6.75
C ALA A 162 -1.68 23.75 -5.43
N ASP A 163 -3.03 23.88 -5.34
CA ASP A 163 -3.70 24.58 -4.24
C ASP A 163 -4.76 23.71 -3.52
N LYS A 164 -4.72 22.38 -3.68
CA LYS A 164 -5.76 21.48 -3.15
C LYS A 164 -5.23 20.38 -2.23
N ILE A 165 -4.03 20.57 -1.69
CA ILE A 165 -3.46 19.73 -0.65
C ILE A 165 -3.12 20.63 0.55
N SER A 166 -3.06 20.05 1.74
CA SER A 166 -2.68 20.83 2.93
C SER A 166 -1.23 21.29 2.84
N ASP A 167 -0.90 22.44 3.44
CA ASP A 167 0.47 22.94 3.51
C ASP A 167 1.42 21.93 4.13
N TYR A 168 0.97 21.20 5.14
CA TYR A 168 1.74 20.16 5.78
C TYR A 168 2.12 19.03 4.80
N GLN A 169 1.15 18.50 4.05
CA GLN A 169 1.39 17.44 3.06
C GLN A 169 2.28 17.94 1.92
N ARG A 170 2.06 19.17 1.47
CA ARG A 170 2.93 19.80 0.47
C ARG A 170 4.37 19.91 0.96
N GLN A 171 4.58 20.40 2.18
CA GLN A 171 5.90 20.53 2.78
C GLN A 171 6.59 19.17 2.94
N GLN A 172 5.90 18.13 3.37
CA GLN A 172 6.46 16.79 3.46
C GLN A 172 7.05 16.28 2.12
N MET A 173 6.46 16.66 1.00
CA MET A 173 6.95 16.27 -0.33
C MET A 173 8.07 17.19 -0.81
N THR A 174 7.88 18.52 -0.70
CA THR A 174 8.77 19.50 -1.31
C THR A 174 10.02 19.81 -0.48
N SER A 175 10.07 19.42 0.79
CA SER A 175 11.28 19.57 1.63
C SER A 175 12.36 18.54 1.33
N VAL A 176 12.04 17.46 0.62
CA VAL A 176 13.03 16.47 0.20
C VAL A 176 13.68 16.93 -1.10
N ILE A 177 14.92 17.39 -0.99
CA ILE A 177 15.71 17.87 -2.12
C ILE A 177 16.76 16.82 -2.45
N LYS A 178 16.53 16.04 -3.50
CA LYS A 178 17.41 14.98 -4.00
C LYS A 178 17.33 14.95 -5.53
N ASP A 179 18.41 14.54 -6.17
CA ASP A 179 18.53 14.54 -7.64
C ASP A 179 17.54 13.60 -8.34
N ASN A 180 17.05 12.59 -7.62
CA ASN A 180 16.08 11.61 -8.11
C ASN A 180 14.62 11.93 -7.71
N VAL A 181 14.34 13.08 -7.07
CA VAL A 181 12.99 13.43 -6.55
C VAL A 181 12.46 14.68 -7.26
N PHE A 182 11.36 14.52 -7.98
CA PHE A 182 10.71 15.58 -8.75
C PHE A 182 9.27 15.79 -8.28
N ASN A 183 8.97 16.97 -7.77
CA ASN A 183 7.63 17.38 -7.37
C ASN A 183 7.07 18.37 -8.39
N ILE A 184 5.91 18.05 -8.96
CA ILE A 184 5.26 18.86 -9.98
C ILE A 184 3.87 19.27 -9.47
N ALA A 185 3.73 20.57 -9.20
CA ALA A 185 2.44 21.17 -8.87
C ALA A 185 1.64 21.40 -10.15
N VAL A 186 0.53 20.71 -10.31
CA VAL A 186 -0.36 20.83 -11.47
C VAL A 186 -1.42 21.88 -11.17
N ASN A 187 -1.55 22.87 -12.05
CA ASN A 187 -2.62 23.85 -11.97
C ASN A 187 -3.96 23.21 -12.42
N GLY A 188 -4.55 22.46 -11.54
CA GLY A 188 -5.75 21.64 -11.82
C GLY A 188 -6.27 20.92 -10.59
N SER A 189 -7.04 19.90 -10.84
CA SER A 189 -7.58 19.00 -9.82
C SER A 189 -6.68 17.77 -9.63
N TYR A 190 -6.98 16.97 -8.61
CA TYR A 190 -6.37 15.64 -8.46
C TYR A 190 -6.66 14.74 -9.69
N ASP A 191 -7.83 14.89 -10.30
CA ASP A 191 -8.20 14.17 -11.52
C ASP A 191 -7.31 14.52 -12.70
N ASP A 192 -6.94 15.79 -12.81
CA ASP A 192 -6.00 16.22 -13.83
C ASP A 192 -4.62 15.60 -13.60
N CYS A 193 -4.16 15.53 -12.36
CA CYS A 193 -2.92 14.82 -12.01
C CYS A 193 -2.99 13.34 -12.41
N GLN A 194 -4.11 12.67 -12.13
CA GLN A 194 -4.28 11.27 -12.48
C GLN A 194 -4.40 11.06 -14.00
N ARG A 195 -5.10 11.93 -14.68
CA ARG A 195 -5.21 11.87 -16.15
C ARG A 195 -3.83 12.00 -16.79
N ILE A 196 -3.05 13.00 -16.38
CA ILE A 196 -1.68 13.22 -16.85
C ILE A 196 -0.81 11.99 -16.56
N ALA A 197 -0.87 11.45 -15.33
CA ALA A 197 -0.12 10.26 -14.99
C ALA A 197 -0.50 9.06 -15.87
N LYS A 198 -1.79 8.85 -16.16
CA LYS A 198 -2.25 7.77 -17.03
C LYS A 198 -1.81 7.95 -18.49
N GLU A 199 -1.82 9.16 -19.00
CA GLU A 199 -1.32 9.48 -20.36
C GLU A 199 0.18 9.14 -20.44
N ILE A 200 0.97 9.59 -19.47
CA ILE A 200 2.41 9.28 -19.40
C ILE A 200 2.65 7.76 -19.28
N LEU A 201 1.85 7.07 -18.45
CA LEU A 201 1.94 5.61 -18.30
C LEU A 201 1.60 4.87 -19.60
N SER A 202 0.62 5.36 -20.37
CA SER A 202 0.21 4.76 -21.63
C SER A 202 1.27 4.94 -22.73
N ASP A 203 1.79 6.14 -22.85
CA ASP A 203 2.69 6.50 -23.95
C ASP A 203 4.14 6.18 -23.65
N ASN A 204 4.49 6.08 -22.35
CA ASN A 204 5.85 5.86 -21.84
C ASN A 204 6.94 6.62 -22.62
N PRO A 205 6.86 7.96 -22.69
CA PRO A 205 7.74 8.77 -23.55
C PRO A 205 9.21 8.73 -23.10
N PHE A 206 9.48 8.20 -21.93
CA PHE A 206 10.82 8.13 -21.34
C PHE A 206 11.55 6.83 -21.68
N GLU A 207 10.88 5.85 -22.32
CA GLU A 207 11.42 4.51 -22.60
C GLU A 207 12.03 3.84 -21.35
N ARG A 208 11.47 4.16 -20.18
CA ARG A 208 11.92 3.65 -18.89
C ARG A 208 10.94 2.63 -18.32
N ARG A 209 11.44 1.75 -17.48
CA ARG A 209 10.55 0.91 -16.67
C ARG A 209 9.78 1.77 -15.68
N ILE A 210 8.46 1.81 -15.83
CA ILE A 210 7.60 2.53 -14.90
C ILE A 210 7.16 1.59 -13.79
N ILE A 211 7.35 2.03 -12.54
CA ILE A 211 7.07 1.27 -11.33
C ILE A 211 5.89 1.92 -10.62
N SER A 212 4.93 1.10 -10.21
CA SER A 212 3.81 1.59 -9.41
C SER A 212 4.07 1.35 -7.92
N LEU A 213 4.14 2.43 -7.15
CA LEU A 213 4.13 2.39 -5.69
C LEU A 213 2.73 2.66 -5.12
N ASN A 214 1.69 2.55 -5.92
CA ASN A 214 0.30 2.77 -5.49
C ASN A 214 -0.24 1.59 -4.66
N SER A 215 -1.44 1.74 -4.09
CA SER A 215 -2.15 0.69 -3.32
C SER A 215 -2.43 -0.60 -4.10
N ILE A 216 -2.12 -0.61 -5.37
CA ILE A 216 -2.31 -1.69 -6.34
C ILE A 216 -1.12 -2.64 -6.45
N ASN A 217 0.02 -2.37 -5.82
CA ASN A 217 1.17 -3.26 -5.82
C ASN A 217 1.03 -4.31 -4.71
N TRP A 218 1.24 -5.59 -5.06
CA TRP A 218 1.12 -6.71 -4.11
C TRP A 218 2.04 -6.57 -2.89
N LEU A 219 3.26 -6.07 -3.08
CA LEU A 219 4.20 -5.89 -1.97
C LEU A 219 3.67 -4.90 -0.92
N ARG A 220 2.84 -3.93 -1.33
CA ARG A 220 2.15 -3.07 -0.38
C ARG A 220 1.15 -3.83 0.48
N VAL A 221 0.47 -4.81 -0.11
CA VAL A 221 -0.43 -5.69 0.66
C VAL A 221 0.39 -6.53 1.64
N MET A 222 1.51 -7.12 1.19
CA MET A 222 2.41 -7.90 2.06
C MET A 222 2.88 -7.07 3.26
N GLY A 223 3.39 -5.85 3.04
CA GLY A 223 3.81 -4.94 4.11
C GLY A 223 2.68 -4.58 5.07
N GLN A 224 1.45 -4.46 4.58
CA GLN A 224 0.29 -4.19 5.43
C GLN A 224 -0.22 -5.44 6.16
N VAL A 225 -0.16 -6.61 5.55
CA VAL A 225 -0.47 -7.89 6.23
C VAL A 225 0.44 -8.08 7.43
N SER A 226 1.71 -7.65 7.34
CA SER A 226 2.71 -7.86 8.40
C SER A 226 2.30 -7.25 9.74
N TYR A 227 1.79 -6.02 9.78
CA TYR A 227 1.36 -5.45 11.06
C TYR A 227 0.05 -6.06 11.59
N TYR A 228 -0.78 -6.68 10.74
CA TYR A 228 -1.94 -7.45 11.22
C TYR A 228 -1.53 -8.81 11.80
N VAL A 229 -0.53 -9.46 11.21
CA VAL A 229 0.06 -10.68 11.81
C VAL A 229 0.64 -10.33 13.19
N TRP A 230 1.44 -9.26 13.27
CA TRP A 230 1.99 -8.77 14.53
C TRP A 230 0.89 -8.44 15.55
N LEU A 231 -0.15 -7.69 15.13
CA LEU A 231 -1.26 -7.30 15.99
C LEU A 231 -1.98 -8.52 16.58
N THR A 232 -2.34 -9.51 15.75
CA THR A 232 -3.11 -10.66 16.23
C THR A 232 -2.32 -11.56 17.18
N LYS A 233 -1.00 -11.50 17.17
CA LYS A 233 -0.13 -12.21 18.11
C LYS A 233 -0.13 -11.61 19.52
N GLN A 234 -0.52 -10.35 19.67
CA GLN A 234 -0.64 -9.71 20.97
C GLN A 234 -1.87 -10.21 21.76
N PHE A 235 -2.73 -11.02 21.13
CA PHE A 235 -4.00 -11.46 21.75
C PHE A 235 -4.19 -12.97 21.64
N THR A 236 -4.72 -13.56 22.69
CA THR A 236 -5.09 -14.99 22.73
C THR A 236 -6.43 -15.25 22.04
N SER A 237 -7.36 -14.30 22.12
CA SER A 237 -8.70 -14.37 21.54
C SER A 237 -8.82 -13.57 20.24
N PRO A 238 -9.78 -13.90 19.34
CA PRO A 238 -10.04 -13.11 18.16
C PRO A 238 -10.43 -11.66 18.48
N ILE A 239 -9.91 -10.72 17.71
CA ILE A 239 -10.13 -9.28 17.87
C ILE A 239 -11.03 -8.72 16.77
N ASN A 240 -11.68 -7.59 17.07
CA ASN A 240 -12.33 -6.76 16.07
C ASN A 240 -11.39 -5.61 15.70
N VAL A 241 -11.32 -5.27 14.41
CA VAL A 241 -10.48 -4.17 13.94
C VAL A 241 -11.32 -3.11 13.24
N ALA A 242 -11.16 -1.84 13.66
CA ALA A 242 -11.76 -0.69 13.01
C ALA A 242 -10.70 0.04 12.20
N ILE A 243 -10.91 0.16 10.90
CA ILE A 243 -9.92 0.65 9.95
C ILE A 243 -10.46 1.88 9.24
N PRO A 244 -9.89 3.07 9.49
CA PRO A 244 -10.18 4.23 8.67
C PRO A 244 -9.77 3.95 7.21
N SER A 245 -10.74 3.92 6.30
CA SER A 245 -10.51 3.41 4.97
C SER A 245 -10.84 4.44 3.88
N GLY A 246 -9.85 4.68 3.01
CA GLY A 246 -10.02 5.38 1.73
C GLY A 246 -10.13 4.36 0.59
N ASN A 247 -8.99 3.89 0.07
CA ASN A 247 -8.89 3.00 -1.11
C ASN A 247 -8.94 1.50 -0.76
N PHE A 248 -9.44 1.12 0.39
CA PHE A 248 -9.53 -0.27 0.88
C PHE A 248 -8.21 -1.07 1.01
N GLY A 249 -7.07 -0.58 0.58
CA GLY A 249 -5.81 -1.34 0.63
C GLY A 249 -5.50 -1.90 2.02
N ASN A 250 -5.66 -1.07 3.05
CA ASN A 250 -5.46 -1.47 4.44
C ASN A 250 -6.52 -2.48 4.92
N ALA A 251 -7.79 -2.23 4.63
CA ALA A 251 -8.88 -3.15 4.99
C ALA A 251 -8.77 -4.49 4.22
N TYR A 252 -8.33 -4.44 2.97
CA TYR A 252 -8.04 -5.65 2.18
C TYR A 252 -6.94 -6.49 2.82
N SER A 253 -5.88 -5.85 3.33
CA SER A 253 -4.79 -6.55 4.01
C SER A 253 -5.24 -7.24 5.29
N ALA A 254 -6.13 -6.61 6.07
CA ALA A 254 -6.76 -7.24 7.23
C ALA A 254 -7.65 -8.43 6.82
N TRP A 255 -8.45 -8.26 5.77
CA TRP A 255 -9.30 -9.31 5.23
C TRP A 255 -8.47 -10.48 4.69
N PHE A 256 -7.42 -10.19 3.94
CA PHE A 256 -6.50 -11.19 3.43
C PHE A 256 -5.89 -12.00 4.57
N GLY A 257 -5.36 -11.34 5.60
CA GLY A 257 -4.81 -12.00 6.77
C GLY A 257 -5.84 -12.87 7.50
N ARG A 258 -7.07 -12.36 7.69
CA ARG A 258 -8.20 -13.14 8.25
C ARG A 258 -8.49 -14.38 7.43
N SER A 259 -8.53 -14.26 6.10
CA SER A 259 -8.80 -15.39 5.19
C SER A 259 -7.70 -16.45 5.22
N HIS A 260 -6.50 -16.09 5.74
CA HIS A 260 -5.35 -16.97 5.91
C HIS A 260 -5.00 -17.21 7.37
N GLY A 261 -6.01 -17.25 8.24
CA GLY A 261 -5.91 -17.78 9.60
C GLY A 261 -5.69 -16.77 10.72
N LEU A 262 -5.55 -15.47 10.45
CA LEU A 262 -5.43 -14.49 11.52
C LEU A 262 -6.70 -14.41 12.38
N LYS A 263 -6.53 -14.28 13.69
CA LYS A 263 -7.63 -14.22 14.66
C LYS A 263 -8.34 -12.85 14.63
N ILE A 264 -8.87 -12.47 13.46
CA ILE A 264 -9.70 -11.28 13.27
C ILE A 264 -11.14 -11.73 13.14
N ASN A 265 -12.00 -11.32 14.09
CA ASN A 265 -13.43 -11.65 14.10
C ASN A 265 -14.20 -10.75 13.14
N GLN A 266 -14.09 -9.42 13.29
CA GLN A 266 -14.80 -8.44 12.48
C GLN A 266 -13.84 -7.35 11.97
N ILE A 267 -14.05 -6.94 10.73
CA ILE A 267 -13.37 -5.80 10.10
C ILE A 267 -14.41 -4.72 9.86
N MET A 268 -14.23 -3.57 10.49
CA MET A 268 -15.10 -2.40 10.38
C MET A 268 -14.36 -1.33 9.57
N CYS A 269 -14.81 -1.06 8.34
CA CYS A 269 -14.28 0.04 7.55
C CYS A 269 -15.00 1.33 7.95
N THR A 270 -14.26 2.28 8.49
CA THR A 270 -14.82 3.58 8.88
C THR A 270 -14.51 4.63 7.81
N THR A 271 -15.47 5.49 7.54
CA THR A 271 -15.37 6.59 6.59
C THR A 271 -15.69 7.92 7.28
N ASN A 272 -15.29 9.02 6.65
CA ASN A 272 -15.72 10.36 7.05
C ASN A 272 -16.96 10.80 6.25
N VAL A 273 -17.19 12.11 6.13
CA VAL A 273 -18.29 12.68 5.32
C VAL A 273 -18.23 12.30 3.83
N ASN A 274 -17.10 11.78 3.37
CA ASN A 274 -16.91 11.23 2.02
C ASN A 274 -17.21 9.72 2.04
N ASP A 275 -18.48 9.39 2.13
CA ASP A 275 -19.02 8.07 2.47
C ASP A 275 -19.32 7.16 1.27
N VAL A 276 -18.65 7.37 0.15
CA VAL A 276 -18.85 6.58 -1.09
C VAL A 276 -18.83 5.07 -0.84
N LEU A 277 -17.91 4.61 0.01
CA LEU A 277 -17.77 3.18 0.32
C LEU A 277 -18.97 2.65 1.13
N LYS A 278 -19.45 3.45 2.11
CA LYS A 278 -20.63 3.09 2.87
C LYS A 278 -21.84 2.98 1.94
N ARG A 279 -22.08 3.97 1.10
CA ARG A 279 -23.18 3.95 0.13
C ARG A 279 -23.06 2.77 -0.82
N PHE A 280 -21.85 2.47 -1.31
CA PHE A 280 -21.61 1.29 -2.13
C PHE A 280 -21.99 0.00 -1.41
N THR A 281 -21.62 -0.17 -0.14
CA THR A 281 -21.98 -1.36 0.63
C THR A 281 -23.48 -1.48 0.90
N ASP A 282 -24.15 -0.35 1.08
CA ASP A 282 -25.60 -0.30 1.33
C ASP A 282 -26.42 -0.56 0.05
N THR A 283 -25.94 -0.11 -1.12
CA THR A 283 -26.72 -0.09 -2.36
C THR A 283 -26.21 -1.01 -3.46
N GLY A 284 -24.95 -1.48 -3.35
CA GLY A 284 -24.27 -2.20 -4.43
C GLY A 284 -23.86 -1.32 -5.61
N THR A 285 -24.16 -0.02 -5.57
CA THR A 285 -23.89 0.93 -6.64
C THR A 285 -22.83 1.93 -6.21
N LEU A 286 -21.82 2.10 -7.03
CA LEU A 286 -20.72 3.00 -6.79
C LEU A 286 -21.00 4.36 -7.47
N GLU A 287 -21.40 5.33 -6.69
CA GLU A 287 -21.70 6.69 -7.14
C GLU A 287 -20.68 7.67 -6.58
N PRO A 288 -19.73 8.15 -7.39
CA PRO A 288 -18.79 9.19 -6.94
C PRO A 288 -19.55 10.51 -6.68
N LEU A 289 -19.17 11.18 -5.61
CA LEU A 289 -19.67 12.51 -5.27
C LEU A 289 -18.51 13.49 -5.19
N ILE A 290 -18.83 14.78 -5.26
CA ILE A 290 -17.84 15.83 -5.02
C ILE A 290 -17.31 15.69 -3.58
N THR A 291 -15.98 15.60 -3.46
CA THR A 291 -15.31 15.48 -2.16
C THR A 291 -15.52 16.71 -1.30
N LYS A 292 -15.88 16.48 -0.03
CA LYS A 292 -16.06 17.54 0.97
C LYS A 292 -14.84 17.62 1.90
N PRO A 293 -14.42 18.81 2.31
CA PRO A 293 -13.39 18.97 3.34
C PRO A 293 -13.77 18.24 4.63
N SER A 294 -12.78 17.64 5.26
CA SER A 294 -12.96 16.91 6.51
C SER A 294 -11.70 17.04 7.38
N VAL A 295 -11.82 16.77 8.67
CA VAL A 295 -10.69 16.74 9.61
C VAL A 295 -9.73 15.57 9.34
N ALA A 296 -10.14 14.60 8.53
CA ALA A 296 -9.34 13.46 8.08
C ALA A 296 -9.18 13.50 6.54
N PRO A 297 -8.38 14.43 5.99
CA PRO A 297 -8.28 14.64 4.55
C PRO A 297 -7.74 13.43 3.78
N SER A 298 -6.98 12.56 4.43
CA SER A 298 -6.45 11.32 3.85
C SER A 298 -7.52 10.26 3.59
N LEU A 299 -8.72 10.40 4.14
CA LEU A 299 -9.87 9.50 3.93
C LEU A 299 -10.80 10.04 2.83
N SER A 300 -10.27 10.56 1.78
CA SER A 300 -11.05 10.94 0.61
C SER A 300 -10.88 9.87 -0.47
N LEU A 301 -11.94 9.13 -0.74
CA LEU A 301 -12.06 8.35 -1.96
C LEU A 301 -12.48 9.32 -3.04
N ILE A 302 -11.50 9.92 -3.70
CA ILE A 302 -11.78 10.95 -4.67
C ILE A 302 -12.17 10.30 -5.99
N HIS A 303 -11.60 9.15 -6.34
CA HIS A 303 -11.90 8.47 -7.59
C HIS A 303 -11.69 6.97 -7.48
N ILE A 304 -12.65 6.28 -8.02
CA ILE A 304 -12.61 4.90 -8.47
C ILE A 304 -11.91 4.84 -9.84
N SER A 305 -10.83 5.49 -9.94
CA SER A 305 -9.98 5.38 -11.11
C SER A 305 -8.83 4.39 -10.87
N GLU A 306 -8.67 3.91 -9.64
CA GLU A 306 -7.89 2.72 -9.41
C GLU A 306 -8.66 1.50 -9.94
N PRO A 307 -7.99 0.57 -10.60
CA PRO A 307 -8.62 -0.45 -11.43
C PRO A 307 -9.33 -1.57 -10.69
N THR A 308 -9.46 -1.48 -9.38
CA THR A 308 -10.31 -2.37 -8.59
C THR A 308 -11.76 -1.97 -8.82
N ARG A 309 -12.44 -2.70 -9.69
CA ARG A 309 -13.89 -2.60 -9.75
C ARG A 309 -14.46 -3.11 -8.43
N PRO A 310 -15.27 -2.31 -7.73
CA PRO A 310 -15.92 -2.70 -6.47
C PRO A 310 -16.72 -3.99 -6.56
N GLU A 311 -17.27 -4.29 -7.73
CA GLU A 311 -18.01 -5.54 -7.97
C GLU A 311 -17.15 -6.79 -7.73
N ARG A 312 -15.83 -6.74 -7.88
CA ARG A 312 -14.94 -7.87 -7.63
C ARG A 312 -14.40 -7.93 -6.20
N ILE A 313 -14.35 -6.81 -5.51
CA ILE A 313 -14.12 -6.79 -4.05
C ILE A 313 -15.31 -7.44 -3.35
N ALA A 314 -16.55 -7.20 -3.79
CA ALA A 314 -17.75 -7.86 -3.30
C ALA A 314 -17.75 -9.38 -3.59
N TYR A 315 -17.25 -9.81 -4.75
CA TYR A 315 -17.09 -11.24 -5.08
C TYR A 315 -16.00 -11.94 -4.26
N GLY A 316 -15.04 -11.20 -3.73
CA GLY A 316 -14.03 -11.71 -2.79
C GLY A 316 -14.55 -11.99 -1.38
N GLY A 317 -15.86 -11.89 -1.13
CA GLY A 317 -16.45 -12.20 0.17
C GLY A 317 -16.26 -11.12 1.25
N LEU A 318 -15.90 -9.91 0.87
CA LEU A 318 -15.92 -8.73 1.75
C LEU A 318 -17.38 -8.28 1.99
N TRP A 319 -18.12 -9.08 2.74
CA TRP A 319 -19.39 -8.65 3.30
C TRP A 319 -19.10 -7.76 4.50
N LEU A 320 -19.13 -6.45 4.27
CA LEU A 320 -19.18 -5.48 5.34
C LEU A 320 -20.63 -5.49 5.87
N LYS A 321 -20.85 -6.08 7.03
CA LYS A 321 -22.06 -5.87 7.81
C LYS A 321 -21.83 -4.77 8.82
#